data_67f8873c6b3ea069ae7a571ddb8258ef
#
_entry.id   67f8873c6b3ea069ae7a571ddb8258ef
#
_cell.length_a   1.000
_cell.length_b   1.000
_cell.length_c   1.000
_cell.angle_alpha   90.00
_cell.angle_beta   90.00
_cell.angle_gamma   90.00
#
_symmetry.space_group_name_H-M   'P 1'
#
loop_
_entity.id
_entity.type
_entity.pdbx_description
1 polymer ?
#
loop_
_entity_poly.entity_id
_entity_poly.type
_entity_poly.pdbx_seq_one_letter_code
_entity_poly.pdbx_strand_id
1 'polypeptide(L)'
;MKAASGRTSGGRAGRMIGLGLAVALVGAGAVACSGGPAAEPAAAGAAAPAGSGKSAAGKAPEVFGATGYRGLAPGTAKEAALAGGALAAAPVSTLDGCVDFSYTGGPAPDPVRMAAETAAEARFKDLDAKADAAAAKADSGKVGPGASARDSADDAARQAEAARAMADAAQAVVGVATAREERDKAFAAAGGASFGKGGLHELVAPAGARTVEGIGAGSTVDELRTAYGARGLELAGSGRYRMPAGGPQGWVYEFTVAAEKVGAVVLVDRGTKCA
;
A
#
# COMPACT_ATOMS: atom_id res chain seq x y z
N MET A 1 32.48 -6.83 50.82
CA MET A 1 32.40 -7.63 49.59
C MET A 1 30.93 -7.87 49.27
N LYS A 2 30.36 -7.11 48.33
CA LYS A 2 28.95 -7.23 47.85
C LYS A 2 28.99 -7.70 46.42
N ALA A 3 28.47 -8.90 46.16
CA ALA A 3 28.32 -9.47 44.83
C ALA A 3 27.14 -8.80 44.11
N ALA A 4 27.41 -8.22 42.94
CA ALA A 4 26.40 -7.67 42.07
C ALA A 4 25.88 -8.78 41.14
N SER A 5 24.56 -9.08 41.24
CA SER A 5 23.85 -10.01 40.40
C SER A 5 23.44 -9.31 39.10
N GLY A 6 24.10 -9.64 37.99
CA GLY A 6 23.72 -9.16 36.64
C GLY A 6 22.50 -9.89 36.12
N ARG A 7 21.40 -9.17 35.85
CA ARG A 7 20.23 -9.66 35.08
C ARG A 7 20.56 -9.57 33.61
N THR A 8 20.71 -10.69 32.95
CA THR A 8 20.74 -10.79 31.49
C THR A 8 19.32 -10.64 30.95
N SER A 9 19.07 -9.57 30.25
CA SER A 9 17.82 -9.32 29.50
C SER A 9 17.85 -10.23 28.25
N GLY A 10 16.99 -11.24 28.25
CA GLY A 10 16.78 -12.13 27.12
C GLY A 10 16.13 -11.40 25.94
N GLY A 11 16.89 -11.24 24.85
CA GLY A 11 16.38 -10.72 23.59
C GLY A 11 15.33 -11.68 23.01
N ARG A 12 14.14 -11.15 22.73
CA ARG A 12 13.11 -11.83 21.94
C ARG A 12 13.60 -11.92 20.50
N ALA A 13 14.05 -13.12 20.12
CA ALA A 13 14.29 -13.46 18.72
C ALA A 13 12.95 -13.50 17.98
N GLY A 14 12.74 -12.55 17.08
CA GLY A 14 11.60 -12.53 16.18
C GLY A 14 11.63 -13.76 15.26
N ARG A 15 10.70 -14.68 15.43
CA ARG A 15 10.42 -15.75 14.48
C ARG A 15 9.73 -15.17 13.26
N MET A 16 10.50 -14.94 12.19
CA MET A 16 9.92 -14.77 10.86
C MET A 16 9.44 -16.13 10.36
N ILE A 17 8.14 -16.35 10.42
CA ILE A 17 7.49 -17.47 9.74
C ILE A 17 7.22 -17.01 8.30
N GLY A 18 8.07 -17.43 7.37
CA GLY A 18 7.83 -17.29 5.94
C GLY A 18 6.74 -18.25 5.50
N LEU A 19 5.51 -17.78 5.42
CA LEU A 19 4.39 -18.52 4.84
C LEU A 19 4.40 -18.29 3.32
N GLY A 20 5.00 -19.21 2.57
CA GLY A 20 4.86 -19.27 1.13
C GLY A 20 3.47 -19.80 0.76
N LEU A 21 2.56 -18.91 0.37
CA LEU A 21 1.24 -19.28 -0.15
C LEU A 21 1.37 -19.51 -1.66
N ALA A 22 1.46 -20.78 -2.08
CA ALA A 22 1.33 -21.17 -3.48
C ALA A 22 -0.15 -21.23 -3.84
N VAL A 23 -0.65 -20.22 -4.55
CA VAL A 23 -2.00 -20.25 -5.14
C VAL A 23 -1.89 -20.89 -6.52
N ALA A 24 -2.38 -22.13 -6.66
CA ALA A 24 -2.56 -22.79 -7.94
C ALA A 24 -3.88 -22.32 -8.57
N LEU A 25 -3.81 -21.50 -9.61
CA LEU A 25 -4.95 -21.14 -10.45
C LEU A 25 -5.17 -22.24 -11.50
N VAL A 26 -6.24 -23.01 -11.33
CA VAL A 26 -6.77 -23.91 -12.37
C VAL A 26 -7.65 -23.08 -13.30
N GLY A 27 -7.16 -22.79 -14.50
CA GLY A 27 -7.93 -22.20 -15.57
C GLY A 27 -8.62 -23.28 -16.38
N ALA A 28 -9.96 -23.26 -16.42
CA ALA A 28 -10.74 -24.02 -17.37
C ALA A 28 -11.17 -23.11 -18.51
N GLY A 29 -10.73 -23.44 -19.72
CA GLY A 29 -11.07 -22.74 -20.94
C GLY A 29 -12.46 -23.09 -21.45
N ALA A 30 -13.05 -22.19 -22.19
CA ALA A 30 -14.09 -22.50 -23.15
C ALA A 30 -13.91 -21.66 -24.43
N VAL A 31 -13.65 -22.39 -25.49
CA VAL A 31 -13.57 -21.94 -26.87
C VAL A 31 -14.98 -21.74 -27.41
N ALA A 32 -15.25 -20.64 -28.08
CA ALA A 32 -16.33 -20.57 -29.06
C ALA A 32 -15.89 -19.71 -30.25
N CYS A 33 -15.67 -20.40 -31.36
CA CYS A 33 -15.56 -19.83 -32.69
C CYS A 33 -16.93 -19.47 -33.22
N SER A 34 -17.10 -18.30 -33.83
CA SER A 34 -18.02 -18.17 -34.98
C SER A 34 -17.54 -17.03 -35.89
N GLY A 35 -17.26 -17.42 -37.10
CA GLY A 35 -16.85 -16.55 -38.17
C GLY A 35 -18.07 -15.96 -38.93
N GLY A 36 -17.78 -14.99 -39.80
CA GLY A 36 -18.67 -14.49 -40.80
C GLY A 36 -18.31 -13.04 -41.22
N PRO A 37 -18.62 -12.59 -42.45
CA PRO A 37 -17.56 -12.33 -43.43
C PRO A 37 -17.32 -10.84 -43.69
N ALA A 38 -16.29 -10.61 -44.49
CA ALA A 38 -15.79 -9.34 -44.98
C ALA A 38 -16.79 -8.52 -45.78
N ALA A 39 -16.71 -7.19 -45.67
CA ALA A 39 -17.10 -6.24 -46.67
C ALA A 39 -16.12 -5.08 -46.73
N GLU A 40 -15.49 -4.89 -47.85
CA GLU A 40 -14.61 -3.83 -48.29
C GLU A 40 -15.43 -2.82 -49.13
N PRO A 41 -14.84 -1.74 -49.69
CA PRO A 41 -14.67 -0.42 -49.08
C PRO A 41 -15.47 0.65 -49.83
N ALA A 42 -15.61 1.82 -49.26
CA ALA A 42 -15.97 2.99 -50.05
C ALA A 42 -15.14 4.21 -49.63
N ALA A 43 -14.43 4.73 -50.58
CA ALA A 43 -13.62 5.94 -50.52
C ALA A 43 -14.49 7.19 -50.72
N ALA A 44 -13.89 8.30 -50.34
CA ALA A 44 -14.09 9.69 -50.76
C ALA A 44 -14.57 10.64 -49.65
N GLY A 45 -13.67 11.45 -49.11
CA GLY A 45 -13.55 12.85 -49.53
C GLY A 45 -14.45 13.81 -48.78
N ALA A 46 -13.84 14.59 -47.84
CA ALA A 46 -14.10 16.02 -47.75
C ALA A 46 -13.20 16.63 -46.63
N ALA A 47 -12.39 17.58 -47.05
CA ALA A 47 -11.67 18.48 -46.17
C ALA A 47 -12.62 19.27 -45.30
N ALA A 48 -12.43 19.28 -44.00
CA ALA A 48 -13.08 20.17 -43.07
C ALA A 48 -12.10 21.28 -42.62
N PRO A 49 -12.60 22.50 -42.41
CA PRO A 49 -11.75 23.67 -42.18
C PRO A 49 -11.07 23.62 -40.81
N ALA A 50 -9.84 24.11 -40.79
CA ALA A 50 -9.07 24.35 -39.57
C ALA A 50 -9.81 25.32 -38.64
N GLY A 51 -10.53 24.79 -37.70
CA GLY A 51 -11.05 25.53 -36.58
C GLY A 51 -9.86 25.88 -35.67
N SER A 52 -9.47 27.16 -35.66
CA SER A 52 -8.55 27.72 -34.64
C SER A 52 -9.25 27.66 -33.28
N GLY A 53 -9.22 26.46 -32.64
CA GLY A 53 -9.56 26.29 -31.25
C GLY A 53 -8.51 27.07 -30.45
N LYS A 54 -8.91 28.19 -29.82
CA LYS A 54 -8.17 28.80 -28.74
C LYS A 54 -7.79 27.68 -27.76
N SER A 55 -6.52 27.23 -27.79
CA SER A 55 -5.93 26.47 -26.68
C SER A 55 -6.17 27.29 -25.43
N ALA A 56 -7.08 26.84 -24.58
CA ALA A 56 -7.10 27.29 -23.19
C ALA A 56 -5.66 27.10 -22.71
N ALA A 57 -5.03 28.20 -22.26
CA ALA A 57 -3.71 28.15 -21.66
C ALA A 57 -3.74 27.15 -20.52
N GLY A 58 -3.40 25.90 -20.82
CA GLY A 58 -3.36 24.82 -19.85
C GLY A 58 -2.37 25.24 -18.76
N LYS A 59 -2.84 25.30 -17.51
CA LYS A 59 -1.97 25.47 -16.36
C LYS A 59 -0.81 24.49 -16.53
N ALA A 60 0.44 24.98 -16.45
CA ALA A 60 1.62 24.13 -16.58
C ALA A 60 1.45 22.90 -15.67
N PRO A 61 1.81 21.71 -16.13
CA PRO A 61 1.65 20.50 -15.32
C PRO A 61 2.39 20.69 -13.99
N GLU A 62 1.68 20.41 -12.90
CA GLU A 62 2.28 20.51 -11.57
C GLU A 62 3.36 19.42 -11.43
N VAL A 63 4.57 19.84 -11.12
CA VAL A 63 5.73 18.94 -11.02
C VAL A 63 5.74 18.25 -9.66
N PHE A 64 5.73 16.93 -9.69
CA PHE A 64 5.90 16.07 -8.52
C PHE A 64 7.40 15.73 -8.36
N GLY A 65 8.05 16.26 -7.34
CA GLY A 65 9.51 16.22 -7.22
C GLY A 65 10.04 15.65 -5.91
N ALA A 66 11.34 15.36 -5.88
CA ALA A 66 12.06 14.93 -4.67
C ALA A 66 11.99 15.97 -3.54
N THR A 67 11.76 17.22 -3.87
CA THR A 67 11.56 18.33 -2.92
C THR A 67 10.11 18.43 -2.44
N GLY A 68 9.22 17.59 -2.96
CA GLY A 68 7.81 17.55 -2.57
C GLY A 68 6.83 17.94 -3.67
N TYR A 69 5.63 18.27 -3.26
CA TYR A 69 4.52 18.64 -4.14
C TYR A 69 3.58 19.63 -3.46
N ARG A 70 3.12 20.67 -4.16
CA ARG A 70 2.22 21.73 -3.66
C ARG A 70 2.67 22.37 -2.33
N GLY A 71 3.96 22.53 -2.13
CA GLY A 71 4.53 23.10 -0.90
C GLY A 71 4.67 22.09 0.25
N LEU A 72 4.25 20.84 0.05
CA LEU A 72 4.50 19.74 0.98
C LEU A 72 5.87 19.14 0.67
N ALA A 73 6.83 19.32 1.55
CA ALA A 73 8.18 18.80 1.42
C ALA A 73 8.44 17.68 2.43
N PRO A 74 9.42 16.79 2.18
CA PRO A 74 9.93 15.88 3.19
C PRO A 74 10.17 16.58 4.53
N GLY A 75 9.66 15.99 5.63
CA GLY A 75 9.76 16.56 6.97
C GLY A 75 8.70 17.60 7.34
N THR A 76 7.77 17.93 6.44
CA THR A 76 6.63 18.83 6.76
C THR A 76 5.79 18.24 7.89
N ALA A 77 5.54 19.02 8.95
CA ALA A 77 4.63 18.64 10.02
C ALA A 77 3.17 18.71 9.53
N LYS A 78 2.32 17.81 10.02
CA LYS A 78 0.90 17.71 9.64
C LYS A 78 0.16 19.05 9.81
N GLU A 79 0.35 19.71 10.94
CA GLU A 79 -0.30 20.98 11.27
C GLU A 79 0.11 22.09 10.28
N ALA A 80 1.39 22.14 9.90
CA ALA A 80 1.89 23.09 8.91
C ALA A 80 1.32 22.80 7.52
N ALA A 81 1.21 21.53 7.15
CA ALA A 81 0.62 21.10 5.87
C ALA A 81 -0.85 21.50 5.74
N LEU A 82 -1.63 21.31 6.81
CA LEU A 82 -3.04 21.69 6.85
C LEU A 82 -3.21 23.22 6.85
N ALA A 83 -2.40 23.94 7.62
CA ALA A 83 -2.41 25.41 7.64
C ALA A 83 -2.02 26.02 6.28
N GLY A 84 -1.16 25.35 5.50
CA GLY A 84 -0.75 25.77 4.16
C GLY A 84 -1.84 25.62 3.10
N GLY A 85 -2.97 24.96 3.39
CA GLY A 85 -4.11 24.83 2.49
C GLY A 85 -3.89 23.91 1.30
N ALA A 86 -2.77 23.17 1.24
CA ALA A 86 -2.50 22.19 0.18
C ALA A 86 -3.36 20.93 0.32
N LEU A 87 -3.83 20.64 1.53
CA LEU A 87 -4.61 19.45 1.87
C LEU A 87 -6.04 19.80 2.29
N ALA A 88 -6.97 18.88 2.06
CA ALA A 88 -8.31 18.95 2.62
C ALA A 88 -8.24 18.85 4.15
N ALA A 89 -9.11 19.57 4.86
CA ALA A 89 -9.06 19.65 6.33
C ALA A 89 -9.43 18.32 7.03
N ALA A 90 -10.26 17.49 6.39
CA ALA A 90 -10.68 16.20 6.93
C ALA A 90 -9.83 15.07 6.40
N PRO A 91 -9.40 14.11 7.23
CA PRO A 91 -8.68 12.93 6.79
C PRO A 91 -9.57 12.02 5.95
N VAL A 92 -8.96 11.30 5.01
CA VAL A 92 -9.63 10.31 4.15
C VAL A 92 -9.35 8.87 4.59
N SER A 93 -8.35 8.63 5.45
CA SER A 93 -8.08 7.34 6.09
C SER A 93 -7.26 7.55 7.36
N THR A 94 -7.35 6.58 8.29
CA THR A 94 -6.49 6.47 9.48
C THR A 94 -5.93 5.07 9.63
N LEU A 95 -5.96 4.29 8.57
CA LEU A 95 -5.51 2.90 8.56
C LEU A 95 -4.00 2.81 8.81
N ASP A 96 -3.56 1.74 9.47
CA ASP A 96 -2.16 1.45 9.79
C ASP A 96 -1.47 2.48 10.70
N GLY A 97 -2.24 3.34 11.39
CA GLY A 97 -1.70 4.37 12.28
C GLY A 97 -1.16 5.62 11.57
N CYS A 98 -1.26 5.71 10.25
CA CYS A 98 -1.09 6.95 9.50
C CYS A 98 -2.40 7.74 9.45
N VAL A 99 -2.29 9.04 9.19
CA VAL A 99 -3.44 9.91 8.91
C VAL A 99 -3.28 10.45 7.50
N ASP A 100 -4.20 10.08 6.64
CA ASP A 100 -4.15 10.35 5.21
C ASP A 100 -5.09 11.49 4.83
N PHE A 101 -4.61 12.41 4.01
CA PHE A 101 -5.37 13.56 3.51
C PHE A 101 -5.30 13.65 1.99
N SER A 102 -6.41 13.91 1.33
CA SER A 102 -6.40 14.28 -0.09
C SER A 102 -5.91 15.71 -0.29
N TYR A 103 -5.39 16.01 -1.47
CA TYR A 103 -5.10 17.41 -1.85
C TYR A 103 -6.40 18.22 -1.92
N THR A 104 -6.29 19.52 -1.62
CA THR A 104 -7.40 20.47 -1.76
C THR A 104 -8.00 20.40 -3.16
N GLY A 105 -9.33 20.26 -3.23
CA GLY A 105 -10.06 20.01 -4.47
C GLY A 105 -10.18 18.55 -4.86
N GLY A 106 -9.60 17.64 -4.09
CA GLY A 106 -9.81 16.19 -4.21
C GLY A 106 -11.17 15.75 -3.68
N PRO A 107 -11.48 14.43 -3.78
CA PRO A 107 -12.74 13.89 -3.30
C PRO A 107 -12.90 14.07 -1.79
N ALA A 108 -14.14 14.25 -1.35
CA ALA A 108 -14.48 14.25 0.07
C ALA A 108 -14.19 12.87 0.70
N PRO A 109 -13.94 12.82 2.02
CA PRO A 109 -13.82 11.56 2.74
C PRO A 109 -15.04 10.65 2.51
N ASP A 110 -14.81 9.36 2.30
CA ASP A 110 -15.85 8.35 2.23
C ASP A 110 -16.06 7.72 3.61
N PRO A 111 -17.12 8.07 4.34
CA PRO A 111 -17.34 7.58 5.68
C PRO A 111 -17.62 6.06 5.74
N VAL A 112 -18.16 5.47 4.66
CA VAL A 112 -18.43 4.02 4.59
C VAL A 112 -17.12 3.26 4.49
N ARG A 113 -16.23 3.68 3.61
CA ARG A 113 -14.89 3.09 3.46
C ARG A 113 -14.08 3.24 4.75
N MET A 114 -14.05 4.44 5.35
CA MET A 114 -13.31 4.69 6.59
C MET A 114 -13.84 3.85 7.77
N ALA A 115 -15.16 3.66 7.86
CA ALA A 115 -15.74 2.76 8.85
C ALA A 115 -15.35 1.31 8.61
N ALA A 116 -15.32 0.85 7.36
CA ALA A 116 -14.87 -0.49 7.00
C ALA A 116 -13.38 -0.72 7.31
N GLU A 117 -12.50 0.26 7.04
CA GLU A 117 -11.08 0.24 7.42
C GLU A 117 -10.92 0.07 8.94
N THR A 118 -11.62 0.90 9.72
CA THR A 118 -11.58 0.86 11.19
C THR A 118 -12.08 -0.50 11.74
N ALA A 119 -13.16 -1.03 11.15
CA ALA A 119 -13.71 -2.31 11.56
C ALA A 119 -12.77 -3.48 11.22
N ALA A 120 -12.12 -3.46 10.05
CA ALA A 120 -11.16 -4.48 9.65
C ALA A 120 -9.94 -4.50 10.57
N GLU A 121 -9.39 -3.32 10.89
CA GLU A 121 -8.25 -3.18 11.81
C GLU A 121 -8.58 -3.62 13.24
N ALA A 122 -9.75 -3.21 13.76
CA ALA A 122 -10.21 -3.61 15.08
C ALA A 122 -10.42 -5.13 15.18
N ARG A 123 -11.03 -5.74 14.15
CA ARG A 123 -11.22 -7.19 14.07
C ARG A 123 -9.89 -7.94 14.03
N PHE A 124 -8.94 -7.46 13.25
CA PHE A 124 -7.61 -8.06 13.20
C PHE A 124 -6.94 -8.02 14.57
N LYS A 125 -6.89 -6.87 15.23
CA LYS A 125 -6.29 -6.71 16.56
C LYS A 125 -6.93 -7.62 17.62
N ASP A 126 -8.26 -7.76 17.60
CA ASP A 126 -8.98 -8.65 18.52
C ASP A 126 -8.65 -10.12 18.29
N LEU A 127 -8.66 -10.57 17.03
CA LEU A 127 -8.38 -11.96 16.68
C LEU A 127 -6.90 -12.34 16.87
N ASP A 128 -5.99 -11.44 16.59
CA ASP A 128 -4.55 -11.60 16.84
C ASP A 128 -4.27 -11.77 18.33
N ALA A 129 -4.85 -10.92 19.19
CA ALA A 129 -4.73 -11.05 20.63
C ALA A 129 -5.33 -12.37 21.17
N LYS A 130 -6.44 -12.84 20.59
CA LYS A 130 -7.04 -14.15 20.92
C LYS A 130 -6.14 -15.32 20.49
N ALA A 131 -5.52 -15.22 19.33
CA ALA A 131 -4.56 -16.20 18.83
C ALA A 131 -3.33 -16.31 19.75
N ASP A 132 -2.77 -15.17 20.16
CA ASP A 132 -1.65 -15.11 21.11
C ASP A 132 -2.03 -15.73 22.46
N ALA A 133 -3.19 -15.41 23.00
CA ALA A 133 -3.67 -15.97 24.26
C ALA A 133 -3.88 -17.50 24.19
N ALA A 134 -4.47 -17.99 23.08
CA ALA A 134 -4.68 -19.42 22.87
C ALA A 134 -3.36 -20.17 22.69
N ALA A 135 -2.39 -19.58 21.97
CA ALA A 135 -1.05 -20.15 21.81
C ALA A 135 -0.31 -20.23 23.16
N ALA A 136 -0.36 -19.18 23.98
CA ALA A 136 0.24 -19.17 25.31
C ALA A 136 -0.38 -20.23 26.23
N LYS A 137 -1.70 -20.42 26.18
CA LYS A 137 -2.43 -21.45 26.92
C LYS A 137 -2.01 -22.86 26.47
N ALA A 138 -1.87 -23.10 25.16
CA ALA A 138 -1.40 -24.36 24.61
C ALA A 138 0.06 -24.67 25.04
N ASP A 139 0.94 -23.67 24.99
CA ASP A 139 2.34 -23.80 25.37
C ASP A 139 2.51 -24.09 26.88
N SER A 140 1.74 -23.43 27.74
CA SER A 140 1.79 -23.64 29.20
C SER A 140 1.24 -24.99 29.65
N GLY A 141 0.38 -25.60 28.84
CA GLY A 141 -0.28 -26.88 29.13
C GLY A 141 0.36 -28.08 28.44
N LYS A 142 1.51 -27.95 27.81
CA LYS A 142 2.20 -29.06 27.15
C LYS A 142 2.53 -30.18 28.14
N VAL A 143 2.15 -31.40 27.79
CA VAL A 143 2.41 -32.59 28.60
C VAL A 143 3.70 -33.27 28.17
N GLY A 144 4.41 -33.85 29.15
CA GLY A 144 5.66 -34.55 28.93
C GLY A 144 5.48 -36.04 28.59
N PRO A 145 6.60 -36.76 28.35
CA PRO A 145 6.57 -38.20 28.17
C PRO A 145 5.97 -38.90 29.40
N GLY A 146 5.05 -39.81 29.18
CA GLY A 146 4.37 -40.56 30.26
C GLY A 146 3.08 -39.90 30.75
N ALA A 147 2.59 -38.86 30.14
CA ALA A 147 1.28 -38.27 30.44
C ALA A 147 0.14 -39.29 30.29
N SER A 148 -0.92 -39.13 31.09
CA SER A 148 -2.10 -39.95 30.94
C SER A 148 -2.79 -39.68 29.60
N ALA A 149 -3.63 -40.63 29.14
CA ALA A 149 -4.42 -40.45 27.93
C ALA A 149 -5.35 -39.23 28.02
N ARG A 150 -5.84 -38.91 29.22
CA ARG A 150 -6.66 -37.72 29.47
C ARG A 150 -5.86 -36.43 29.29
N ASP A 151 -4.67 -36.36 29.91
CA ASP A 151 -3.81 -35.17 29.80
C ASP A 151 -3.38 -34.93 28.34
N SER A 152 -3.10 -36.03 27.62
CA SER A 152 -2.79 -35.95 26.17
C SER A 152 -3.96 -35.46 25.34
N ALA A 153 -5.21 -35.89 25.67
CA ALA A 153 -6.41 -35.40 25.00
C ALA A 153 -6.68 -33.92 25.30
N ASP A 154 -6.50 -33.50 26.54
CA ASP A 154 -6.64 -32.08 26.94
C ASP A 154 -5.57 -31.18 26.27
N ASP A 155 -4.34 -31.70 26.12
CA ASP A 155 -3.29 -30.98 25.37
C ASP A 155 -3.65 -30.86 23.89
N ALA A 156 -4.10 -31.94 23.26
CA ALA A 156 -4.55 -31.91 21.86
C ALA A 156 -5.72 -30.92 21.63
N ALA A 157 -6.64 -30.84 22.60
CA ALA A 157 -7.77 -29.90 22.54
C ALA A 157 -7.28 -28.44 22.60
N ARG A 158 -6.31 -28.11 23.48
CA ARG A 158 -5.69 -26.78 23.55
C ARG A 158 -4.94 -26.42 22.26
N GLN A 159 -4.18 -27.35 21.69
CA GLN A 159 -3.49 -27.16 20.43
C GLN A 159 -4.48 -26.90 19.27
N ALA A 160 -5.60 -27.64 19.26
CA ALA A 160 -6.65 -27.42 18.25
C ALA A 160 -7.34 -26.06 18.41
N GLU A 161 -7.58 -25.59 19.65
CA GLU A 161 -8.11 -24.24 19.94
C GLU A 161 -7.14 -23.17 19.43
N ALA A 162 -5.84 -23.30 19.72
CA ALA A 162 -4.82 -22.37 19.25
C ALA A 162 -4.73 -22.33 17.72
N ALA A 163 -4.78 -23.48 17.05
CA ALA A 163 -4.75 -23.55 15.60
C ALA A 163 -5.97 -22.86 14.96
N ARG A 164 -7.17 -23.00 15.54
CA ARG A 164 -8.37 -22.30 15.08
C ARG A 164 -8.24 -20.79 15.26
N ALA A 165 -7.81 -20.34 16.43
CA ALA A 165 -7.62 -18.92 16.69
C ALA A 165 -6.59 -18.28 15.74
N MET A 166 -5.49 -18.99 15.43
CA MET A 166 -4.51 -18.55 14.42
C MET A 166 -5.11 -18.48 13.01
N ALA A 167 -5.98 -19.44 12.64
CA ALA A 167 -6.66 -19.43 11.34
C ALA A 167 -7.61 -18.22 11.22
N ASP A 168 -8.36 -17.91 12.28
CA ASP A 168 -9.26 -16.76 12.33
C ASP A 168 -8.49 -15.44 12.23
N ALA A 169 -7.34 -15.30 12.92
CA ALA A 169 -6.46 -14.15 12.82
C ALA A 169 -5.88 -14.01 11.40
N ALA A 170 -5.43 -15.12 10.81
CA ALA A 170 -4.93 -15.13 9.43
C ALA A 170 -6.00 -14.67 8.42
N GLN A 171 -7.26 -15.07 8.63
CA GLN A 171 -8.36 -14.61 7.79
C GLN A 171 -8.67 -13.12 7.98
N ALA A 172 -8.50 -12.58 9.19
CA ALA A 172 -8.69 -11.15 9.45
C ALA A 172 -7.62 -10.29 8.75
N VAL A 173 -6.40 -10.81 8.56
CA VAL A 173 -5.35 -10.15 7.75
C VAL A 173 -5.83 -9.88 6.33
N VAL A 174 -6.59 -10.80 5.73
CA VAL A 174 -7.17 -10.62 4.39
C VAL A 174 -8.12 -9.42 4.38
N GLY A 175 -8.93 -9.24 5.41
CA GLY A 175 -9.82 -8.07 5.54
C GLY A 175 -9.05 -6.75 5.59
N VAL A 176 -7.96 -6.70 6.35
CA VAL A 176 -7.08 -5.50 6.39
C VAL A 176 -6.39 -5.28 5.04
N ALA A 177 -5.93 -6.34 4.36
CA ALA A 177 -5.33 -6.23 3.04
C ALA A 177 -6.30 -5.66 2.00
N THR A 178 -7.57 -6.10 2.03
CA THR A 178 -8.63 -5.54 1.17
C THR A 178 -8.88 -4.06 1.49
N ALA A 179 -8.96 -3.70 2.77
CA ALA A 179 -9.14 -2.31 3.17
C ALA A 179 -7.98 -1.40 2.69
N ARG A 180 -6.73 -1.89 2.77
CA ARG A 180 -5.56 -1.20 2.21
C ARG A 180 -5.66 -1.04 0.70
N GLU A 181 -6.05 -2.07 -0.02
CA GLU A 181 -6.20 -2.01 -1.48
C GLU A 181 -7.24 -0.95 -1.90
N GLU A 182 -8.39 -0.90 -1.22
CA GLU A 182 -9.42 0.11 -1.51
C GLU A 182 -8.96 1.54 -1.16
N ARG A 183 -8.24 1.72 -0.05
CA ARG A 183 -7.58 2.99 0.30
C ARG A 183 -6.58 3.39 -0.79
N ASP A 184 -5.68 2.49 -1.18
CA ASP A 184 -4.61 2.78 -2.14
C ASP A 184 -5.17 3.12 -3.52
N LYS A 185 -6.26 2.47 -3.95
CA LYS A 185 -6.99 2.83 -5.18
C LYS A 185 -7.55 4.26 -5.12
N ALA A 186 -8.17 4.62 -3.99
CA ALA A 186 -8.71 5.97 -3.80
C ALA A 186 -7.59 7.03 -3.82
N PHE A 187 -6.46 6.73 -3.16
CA PHE A 187 -5.28 7.59 -3.15
C PHE A 187 -4.61 7.70 -4.52
N ALA A 188 -4.44 6.61 -5.25
CA ALA A 188 -3.86 6.62 -6.60
C ALA A 188 -4.65 7.49 -7.58
N ALA A 189 -5.98 7.56 -7.43
CA ALA A 189 -6.83 8.38 -8.27
C ALA A 189 -6.75 9.88 -7.94
N ALA A 190 -6.76 10.22 -6.65
CA ALA A 190 -6.87 11.60 -6.16
C ALA A 190 -5.52 12.25 -5.83
N GLY A 191 -4.55 11.46 -5.46
CA GLY A 191 -3.33 11.91 -4.79
C GLY A 191 -3.59 12.43 -3.38
N GLY A 192 -2.52 12.56 -2.62
CA GLY A 192 -2.63 13.03 -1.24
C GLY A 192 -1.32 12.93 -0.47
N ALA A 193 -1.43 13.11 0.83
CA ALA A 193 -0.31 13.02 1.76
C ALA A 193 -0.68 12.18 2.98
N SER A 194 0.26 11.35 3.43
CA SER A 194 0.14 10.50 4.61
C SER A 194 1.10 10.99 5.69
N PHE A 195 0.62 11.07 6.92
CA PHE A 195 1.39 11.53 8.07
C PHE A 195 1.47 10.46 9.14
N GLY A 196 2.69 10.12 9.52
CA GLY A 196 2.97 9.32 10.71
C GLY A 196 3.33 10.18 11.92
N LYS A 197 3.80 9.54 12.99
CA LYS A 197 4.24 10.24 14.23
C LYS A 197 5.40 11.23 13.99
N GLY A 198 6.23 10.99 12.98
CA GLY A 198 7.40 11.81 12.63
C GLY A 198 7.11 12.94 11.63
N GLY A 199 5.87 13.14 11.22
CA GLY A 199 5.50 14.11 10.19
C GLY A 199 5.11 13.45 8.88
N LEU A 200 5.38 14.13 7.75
CA LEU A 200 5.07 13.63 6.42
C LEU A 200 5.81 12.31 6.17
N HIS A 201 5.04 11.27 5.89
CA HIS A 201 5.53 9.94 5.59
C HIS A 201 5.50 9.62 4.09
N GLU A 202 4.44 10.06 3.41
CA GLU A 202 4.22 9.72 2.01
C GLU A 202 3.50 10.84 1.27
N LEU A 203 3.86 11.04 0.01
CA LEU A 203 3.11 11.83 -0.97
C LEU A 203 2.74 10.95 -2.14
N VAL A 204 1.48 10.95 -2.53
CA VAL A 204 0.98 10.25 -3.72
C VAL A 204 0.64 11.30 -4.78
N ALA A 205 1.24 11.17 -5.96
CA ALA A 205 0.99 12.09 -7.07
C ALA A 205 -0.45 11.91 -7.58
N PRO A 206 -1.23 12.99 -7.77
CA PRO A 206 -2.50 12.89 -8.48
C PRO A 206 -2.27 12.49 -9.94
N ALA A 207 -3.26 11.88 -10.57
CA ALA A 207 -3.13 11.29 -11.92
C ALA A 207 -2.59 12.26 -13.00
N GLY A 208 -2.84 13.56 -12.86
CA GLY A 208 -2.33 14.59 -13.78
C GLY A 208 -0.93 15.11 -13.50
N ALA A 209 -0.35 14.79 -12.35
CA ALA A 209 0.99 15.24 -11.99
C ALA A 209 2.06 14.38 -12.71
N ARG A 210 3.20 15.01 -12.96
CA ARG A 210 4.36 14.39 -13.59
C ARG A 210 5.61 14.69 -12.79
N THR A 211 6.57 13.78 -12.80
CA THR A 211 7.91 14.06 -12.28
C THR A 211 8.63 15.08 -13.17
N VAL A 212 9.78 15.58 -12.73
CA VAL A 212 10.62 16.48 -13.52
C VAL A 212 10.96 15.87 -14.88
N GLU A 213 11.13 14.55 -14.94
CA GLU A 213 11.44 13.79 -16.16
C GLU A 213 10.17 13.42 -16.97
N GLY A 214 8.98 13.91 -16.57
CA GLY A 214 7.74 13.70 -17.28
C GLY A 214 7.01 12.38 -16.97
N ILE A 215 7.50 11.57 -16.04
CA ILE A 215 6.87 10.30 -15.65
C ILE A 215 5.69 10.55 -14.71
N GLY A 216 4.58 9.86 -14.99
CA GLY A 216 3.36 9.91 -14.18
C GLY A 216 2.41 8.79 -14.55
N ALA A 217 1.20 8.81 -14.02
CA ALA A 217 0.18 7.82 -14.36
C ALA A 217 -0.04 7.75 -15.87
N GLY A 218 -0.04 6.52 -16.43
CA GLY A 218 -0.15 6.24 -17.86
C GLY A 218 1.17 6.19 -18.62
N SER A 219 2.30 6.65 -18.07
CA SER A 219 3.63 6.45 -18.68
C SER A 219 3.93 4.96 -18.83
N THR A 220 4.64 4.59 -19.89
CA THR A 220 5.05 3.21 -20.11
C THR A 220 6.24 2.83 -19.24
N VAL A 221 6.47 1.53 -19.01
CA VAL A 221 7.65 1.03 -18.32
C VAL A 221 8.94 1.39 -19.07
N ASP A 222 8.92 1.45 -20.38
CA ASP A 222 10.08 1.84 -21.17
C ASP A 222 10.42 3.34 -21.01
N GLU A 223 9.42 4.20 -20.95
CA GLU A 223 9.62 5.62 -20.59
C GLU A 223 10.20 5.75 -19.17
N LEU A 224 9.67 5.00 -18.21
CA LEU A 224 10.17 4.95 -16.83
C LEU A 224 11.63 4.52 -16.78
N ARG A 225 11.99 3.44 -17.48
CA ARG A 225 13.37 2.94 -17.56
C ARG A 225 14.30 3.92 -18.27
N THR A 226 13.85 4.55 -19.33
CA THR A 226 14.62 5.56 -20.06
C THR A 226 14.91 6.76 -19.16
N ALA A 227 13.92 7.23 -18.40
CA ALA A 227 14.06 8.39 -17.52
C ALA A 227 14.95 8.12 -16.29
N TYR A 228 14.86 6.90 -15.72
CA TYR A 228 15.44 6.63 -14.40
C TYR A 228 16.38 5.44 -14.32
N GLY A 229 16.55 4.65 -15.39
CA GLY A 229 17.40 3.46 -15.38
C GLY A 229 18.84 3.74 -14.94
N ALA A 230 19.44 4.81 -15.42
CA ALA A 230 20.80 5.23 -15.04
C ALA A 230 20.88 5.84 -13.61
N ARG A 231 19.75 6.08 -12.95
CA ARG A 231 19.65 6.73 -11.63
C ARG A 231 19.34 5.75 -10.50
N GLY A 232 19.49 4.45 -10.73
CA GLY A 232 19.29 3.42 -9.73
C GLY A 232 17.84 2.95 -9.62
N LEU A 233 17.06 3.01 -10.72
CA LEU A 233 15.74 2.40 -10.76
C LEU A 233 15.88 0.88 -10.67
N GLU A 234 15.23 0.27 -9.69
CA GLU A 234 15.23 -1.19 -9.47
C GLU A 234 13.81 -1.74 -9.37
N LEU A 235 13.63 -3.00 -9.75
CA LEU A 235 12.38 -3.74 -9.53
C LEU A 235 12.32 -4.21 -8.06
N ALA A 236 11.41 -3.67 -7.29
CA ALA A 236 11.27 -3.91 -5.84
C ALA A 236 10.17 -4.93 -5.47
N GLY A 237 9.71 -5.70 -6.45
CA GLY A 237 8.64 -6.71 -6.33
C GLY A 237 7.74 -6.71 -7.55
N SER A 238 6.71 -7.57 -7.58
CA SER A 238 5.80 -7.67 -8.72
C SER A 238 5.10 -6.32 -9.00
N GLY A 239 5.40 -5.73 -10.16
CA GLY A 239 4.77 -4.49 -10.60
C GLY A 239 5.16 -3.23 -9.82
N ARG A 240 6.25 -3.26 -9.05
CA ARG A 240 6.71 -2.08 -8.30
C ARG A 240 8.16 -1.78 -8.60
N TYR A 241 8.44 -0.56 -9.06
CA TYR A 241 9.79 -0.05 -9.24
C TYR A 241 10.11 0.97 -8.16
N ARG A 242 11.38 1.07 -7.79
CA ARG A 242 11.87 1.99 -6.76
C ARG A 242 13.19 2.62 -7.18
N MET A 243 13.42 3.86 -6.73
CA MET A 243 14.70 4.53 -6.83
C MET A 243 14.89 5.54 -5.71
N PRO A 244 16.13 5.87 -5.29
CA PRO A 244 16.39 6.98 -4.38
C PRO A 244 15.83 8.30 -4.96
N ALA A 245 15.16 9.08 -4.12
CA ALA A 245 14.58 10.36 -4.59
C ALA A 245 15.62 11.46 -4.83
N GLY A 246 16.86 11.31 -4.30
CA GLY A 246 17.91 12.32 -4.39
C GLY A 246 17.71 13.52 -3.44
N GLY A 247 16.72 13.44 -2.57
CA GLY A 247 16.43 14.41 -1.51
C GLY A 247 16.97 13.97 -0.13
N PRO A 248 16.26 14.26 0.97
CA PRO A 248 16.64 13.81 2.31
C PRO A 248 16.81 12.29 2.39
N GLN A 249 17.72 11.85 3.25
CA GLN A 249 18.01 10.42 3.40
C GLN A 249 16.77 9.64 3.80
N GLY A 250 16.57 8.46 3.17
CA GLY A 250 15.43 7.58 3.42
C GLY A 250 14.27 7.74 2.44
N TRP A 251 14.20 8.86 1.73
CA TRP A 251 13.14 9.11 0.77
C TRP A 251 13.41 8.44 -0.58
N VAL A 252 12.40 7.76 -1.10
CA VAL A 252 12.46 7.05 -2.37
C VAL A 252 11.22 7.37 -3.22
N TYR A 253 11.40 7.34 -4.53
CA TYR A 253 10.26 7.18 -5.44
C TYR A 253 9.86 5.71 -5.51
N GLU A 254 8.57 5.45 -5.45
CA GLU A 254 7.97 4.17 -5.81
C GLU A 254 7.00 4.38 -6.97
N PHE A 255 7.11 3.53 -7.99
CA PHE A 255 6.24 3.52 -9.16
C PHE A 255 5.49 2.19 -9.18
N THR A 256 4.17 2.24 -9.04
CA THR A 256 3.34 1.05 -9.22
C THR A 256 3.05 0.86 -10.70
N VAL A 257 3.25 -0.34 -11.22
CA VAL A 257 3.07 -0.68 -12.64
C VAL A 257 2.04 -1.79 -12.78
N ALA A 258 1.10 -1.60 -13.68
CA ALA A 258 0.14 -2.61 -14.11
C ALA A 258 -0.04 -2.52 -15.62
N ALA A 259 -0.12 -3.66 -16.31
CA ALA A 259 -0.26 -3.73 -17.77
C ALA A 259 0.77 -2.83 -18.51
N GLU A 260 2.04 -2.92 -18.12
CA GLU A 260 3.18 -2.18 -18.69
C GLU A 260 3.04 -0.64 -18.60
N LYS A 261 2.20 -0.15 -17.71
CA LYS A 261 2.00 1.29 -17.47
C LYS A 261 2.14 1.64 -16.00
N VAL A 262 2.70 2.81 -15.73
CA VAL A 262 2.72 3.42 -14.41
C VAL A 262 1.29 3.74 -14.00
N GLY A 263 0.83 3.19 -12.90
CA GLY A 263 -0.48 3.45 -12.31
C GLY A 263 -0.42 4.57 -11.27
N ALA A 264 0.63 4.58 -10.45
CA ALA A 264 0.83 5.60 -9.42
C ALA A 264 2.32 5.94 -9.27
N VAL A 265 2.58 7.18 -8.85
CA VAL A 265 3.91 7.67 -8.45
C VAL A 265 3.81 8.13 -7.01
N VAL A 266 4.69 7.61 -6.18
CA VAL A 266 4.72 7.85 -4.74
C VAL A 266 6.11 8.32 -4.33
N LEU A 267 6.17 9.31 -3.46
CA LEU A 267 7.40 9.71 -2.76
C LEU A 267 7.23 9.33 -1.29
N VAL A 268 8.01 8.38 -0.78
CA VAL A 268 7.82 7.79 0.54
C VAL A 268 9.12 7.76 1.36
N ASP A 269 9.00 8.05 2.66
CA ASP A 269 10.06 7.85 3.65
C ASP A 269 10.08 6.40 4.14
N ARG A 270 11.15 5.67 3.82
CA ARG A 270 11.34 4.28 4.23
C ARG A 270 11.84 4.13 5.68
N GLY A 271 12.30 5.21 6.28
CA GLY A 271 12.77 5.26 7.66
C GLY A 271 11.65 5.45 8.69
N THR A 272 10.54 6.03 8.28
CA THR A 272 9.39 6.32 9.14
C THR A 272 8.34 5.21 9.01
N LYS A 273 7.77 4.80 10.15
CA LYS A 273 6.60 3.92 10.20
C LYS A 273 5.42 4.68 10.73
N CYS A 274 4.23 4.31 10.28
CA CYS A 274 2.99 4.95 10.72
C CYS A 274 2.60 4.55 12.15
N ALA A 275 2.80 3.31 12.53
CA ALA A 275 2.48 2.75 13.86
C ALA A 275 3.72 2.26 14.60
#